data_ed3e801a0b2cab22d646ba30837e5ab3
#
_entry.id   ed3e801a0b2cab22d646ba30837e5ab3
#
_cell.length_a   1.000
_cell.length_b   1.000
_cell.length_c   1.000
_cell.angle_alpha   90.00
_cell.angle_beta   90.00
_cell.angle_gamma   90.00
#
_symmetry.space_group_name_H-M   'P 1'
#
loop_
_entity.id
_entity.type
_entity.pdbx_description
1 polymer ?
#
loop_
_entity_poly.entity_id
_entity_poly.type
_entity_poly.pdbx_seq_one_letter_code
_entity_poly.pdbx_strand_id
1 'polypeptide(L)'
;MDCRIVTIPGDGIGPEIVREACKVLDKVAQVYGHSFHYTEVLMGGCSIDAHGVPLTKEALETARQSDAVLLGAVGGNVGNSRWYDAAPNLRPEAGLLAIRKGLNLFANIRPAYLYHELADACPLKKEIIGDGFDLVIMRELTGGLYFGERHTKEVDSVLQATDTLTYNENEIRRIAVKAFDIARKRRNHVISVDKANVLDSSRLLRKVVEQVAEDYPDVKLEHMLVDNCAMQLVMNPGQFDVVLTENMFGDILSDEASMIT
;
A
#
# COMPACT_ATOMS: atom_id res chain seq x y z
N MET A 1 -5.67 24.36 11.96
CA MET A 1 -6.33 23.33 11.10
C MET A 1 -7.38 22.66 11.95
N ASP A 2 -8.58 22.45 11.42
CA ASP A 2 -9.67 21.73 12.08
C ASP A 2 -10.00 20.51 11.22
N CYS A 3 -9.81 19.29 11.76
CA CYS A 3 -9.88 18.06 10.98
C CYS A 3 -10.73 16.99 11.68
N ARG A 4 -11.62 16.38 10.93
CA ARG A 4 -12.39 15.22 11.33
C ARG A 4 -11.64 13.96 10.93
N ILE A 5 -11.28 13.15 11.88
CA ILE A 5 -10.49 11.93 11.68
C ILE A 5 -11.35 10.72 12.07
N VAL A 6 -11.58 9.82 11.14
CA VAL A 6 -12.13 8.51 11.48
C VAL A 6 -11.02 7.61 11.99
N THR A 7 -11.20 7.04 13.16
CA THR A 7 -10.30 6.01 13.69
C THR A 7 -10.89 4.63 13.46
N ILE A 8 -10.07 3.73 12.95
CA ILE A 8 -10.38 2.32 12.75
C ILE A 8 -9.33 1.51 13.52
N PRO A 9 -9.54 1.25 14.81
CA PRO A 9 -8.61 0.43 15.57
C PRO A 9 -8.41 -0.95 14.94
N GLY A 10 -9.50 -1.57 14.48
CA GLY A 10 -9.47 -2.89 13.88
C GLY A 10 -9.24 -4.01 14.88
N ASP A 11 -8.31 -4.93 14.55
CA ASP A 11 -8.13 -6.21 15.23
C ASP A 11 -6.79 -6.29 15.98
N GLY A 12 -6.66 -7.26 16.89
CA GLY A 12 -5.40 -7.62 17.53
C GLY A 12 -4.71 -6.46 18.24
N ILE A 13 -3.52 -6.06 17.79
CA ILE A 13 -2.73 -4.95 18.33
C ILE A 13 -3.29 -3.56 17.95
N GLY A 14 -4.21 -3.51 16.98
CA GLY A 14 -4.72 -2.27 16.39
C GLY A 14 -5.25 -1.24 17.39
N PRO A 15 -6.12 -1.60 18.35
CA PRO A 15 -6.62 -0.67 19.35
C PRO A 15 -5.51 -0.02 20.20
N GLU A 16 -4.45 -0.76 20.48
CA GLU A 16 -3.32 -0.29 21.27
C GLU A 16 -2.50 0.74 20.47
N ILE A 17 -2.11 0.43 19.24
CA ILE A 17 -1.32 1.33 18.41
C ILE A 17 -2.09 2.60 18.00
N VAL A 18 -3.40 2.50 17.69
CA VAL A 18 -4.21 3.66 17.34
C VAL A 18 -4.34 4.62 18.56
N ARG A 19 -4.52 4.08 19.76
CA ARG A 19 -4.54 4.90 20.97
C ARG A 19 -3.23 5.69 21.16
N GLU A 20 -2.08 5.06 20.95
CA GLU A 20 -0.79 5.76 21.04
C GLU A 20 -0.61 6.79 19.92
N ALA A 21 -1.06 6.49 18.70
CA ALA A 21 -1.05 7.45 17.59
C ALA A 21 -1.93 8.69 17.89
N CYS A 22 -3.11 8.50 18.46
CA CYS A 22 -3.98 9.62 18.86
C CYS A 22 -3.30 10.53 19.92
N LYS A 23 -2.56 9.98 20.89
CA LYS A 23 -1.79 10.79 21.85
C LYS A 23 -0.77 11.69 21.16
N VAL A 24 -0.10 11.18 20.13
CA VAL A 24 0.86 11.97 19.33
C VAL A 24 0.13 13.07 18.56
N LEU A 25 -0.99 12.75 17.90
CA LEU A 25 -1.81 13.73 17.20
C LEU A 25 -2.33 14.83 18.14
N ASP A 26 -2.81 14.47 19.34
CA ASP A 26 -3.28 15.44 20.34
C ASP A 26 -2.14 16.37 20.77
N LYS A 27 -0.92 15.81 20.91
CA LYS A 27 0.25 16.64 21.24
C LYS A 27 0.63 17.60 20.09
N VAL A 28 0.57 17.13 18.87
CA VAL A 28 0.75 17.97 17.67
C VAL A 28 -0.31 19.07 17.62
N ALA A 29 -1.58 18.72 17.86
CA ALA A 29 -2.68 19.69 17.91
C ALA A 29 -2.40 20.79 18.95
N GLN A 30 -1.99 20.41 20.15
CA GLN A 30 -1.65 21.34 21.23
C GLN A 30 -0.50 22.28 20.86
N VAL A 31 0.57 21.74 20.25
CA VAL A 31 1.80 22.50 19.93
C VAL A 31 1.57 23.47 18.77
N TYR A 32 0.83 23.06 17.76
CA TYR A 32 0.65 23.80 16.50
C TYR A 32 -0.71 24.49 16.36
N GLY A 33 -1.56 24.45 17.39
CA GLY A 33 -2.89 25.10 17.37
C GLY A 33 -3.84 24.45 16.36
N HIS A 34 -3.90 23.13 16.34
CA HIS A 34 -4.84 22.37 15.53
C HIS A 34 -5.97 21.81 16.41
N SER A 35 -7.07 21.41 15.79
CA SER A 35 -8.17 20.66 16.43
C SER A 35 -8.39 19.37 15.64
N PHE A 36 -8.37 18.23 16.32
CA PHE A 36 -8.67 16.93 15.73
C PHE A 36 -9.89 16.33 16.42
N HIS A 37 -10.89 15.96 15.62
CA HIS A 37 -12.14 15.35 16.09
C HIS A 37 -12.19 13.91 15.64
N TYR A 38 -12.13 12.98 16.58
CA TYR A 38 -12.09 11.54 16.29
C TYR A 38 -13.50 10.94 16.31
N THR A 39 -13.79 10.10 15.31
CA THR A 39 -14.96 9.24 15.25
C THR A 39 -14.50 7.81 15.03
N GLU A 40 -14.75 6.93 16.00
CA GLU A 40 -14.36 5.52 15.88
C GLU A 40 -15.42 4.72 15.11
N VAL A 41 -14.95 3.86 14.18
CA VAL A 41 -15.77 2.88 13.47
C VAL A 41 -15.10 1.52 13.44
N LEU A 42 -15.90 0.46 13.36
CA LEU A 42 -15.40 -0.91 13.33
C LEU A 42 -15.12 -1.35 11.88
N MET A 43 -14.01 -2.06 11.69
CA MET A 43 -13.64 -2.75 10.45
C MET A 43 -12.75 -3.95 10.75
N GLY A 44 -12.90 -5.01 9.96
CA GLY A 44 -12.15 -6.24 10.13
C GLY A 44 -12.91 -7.29 10.92
N GLY A 45 -12.19 -8.11 11.68
CA GLY A 45 -12.76 -9.17 12.51
C GLY A 45 -13.69 -8.64 13.60
N CYS A 46 -13.34 -7.53 14.23
CA CYS A 46 -14.20 -6.87 15.24
C CYS A 46 -15.55 -6.43 14.66
N SER A 47 -15.59 -5.98 13.40
CA SER A 47 -16.83 -5.65 12.70
C SER A 47 -17.64 -6.90 12.36
N ILE A 48 -16.96 -7.98 11.95
CA ILE A 48 -17.63 -9.28 11.70
C ILE A 48 -18.30 -9.79 12.99
N ASP A 49 -17.62 -9.68 14.12
CA ASP A 49 -18.15 -10.09 15.41
C ASP A 49 -19.37 -9.27 15.86
N ALA A 50 -19.37 -7.97 15.58
CA ALA A 50 -20.44 -7.07 15.97
C ALA A 50 -21.61 -7.03 14.97
N HIS A 51 -21.34 -7.12 13.67
CA HIS A 51 -22.30 -6.83 12.60
C HIS A 51 -22.43 -7.94 11.55
N GLY A 52 -21.64 -9.00 11.62
CA GLY A 52 -21.63 -10.09 10.62
C GLY A 52 -20.97 -9.75 9.29
N VAL A 53 -20.40 -8.55 9.15
CA VAL A 53 -19.71 -8.06 7.93
C VAL A 53 -18.40 -7.36 8.28
N PRO A 54 -17.36 -7.45 7.43
CA PRO A 54 -16.06 -6.87 7.73
C PRO A 54 -16.01 -5.34 7.66
N LEU A 55 -16.99 -4.70 7.01
CA LEU A 55 -17.17 -3.25 6.96
C LEU A 55 -18.66 -2.95 6.69
N THR A 56 -19.29 -2.15 7.55
CA THR A 56 -20.67 -1.71 7.32
C THR A 56 -20.73 -0.54 6.34
N LYS A 57 -21.91 -0.32 5.75
CA LYS A 57 -22.12 0.85 4.86
C LYS A 57 -22.02 2.16 5.62
N GLU A 58 -22.50 2.20 6.84
CA GLU A 58 -22.45 3.35 7.75
C GLU A 58 -21.02 3.74 8.10
N ALA A 59 -20.17 2.75 8.41
CA ALA A 59 -18.74 2.97 8.68
C ALA A 59 -18.01 3.54 7.45
N LEU A 60 -18.29 2.99 6.25
CA LEU A 60 -17.73 3.52 5.02
C LEU A 60 -18.18 4.94 4.73
N GLU A 61 -19.46 5.25 4.94
CA GLU A 61 -20.00 6.59 4.71
C GLU A 61 -19.43 7.60 5.72
N THR A 62 -19.28 7.21 6.99
CA THR A 62 -18.60 8.04 8.00
C THR A 62 -17.15 8.35 7.58
N ALA A 63 -16.44 7.34 7.06
CA ALA A 63 -15.09 7.53 6.56
C ALA A 63 -15.02 8.47 5.35
N ARG A 64 -16.00 8.41 4.43
CA ARG A 64 -16.10 9.34 3.28
C ARG A 64 -16.30 10.80 3.68
N GLN A 65 -17.00 11.04 4.78
CA GLN A 65 -17.29 12.38 5.28
C GLN A 65 -16.18 12.95 6.16
N SER A 66 -15.14 12.19 6.44
CA SER A 66 -13.98 12.63 7.21
C SER A 66 -12.88 13.23 6.32
N ASP A 67 -11.97 13.96 6.95
CA ASP A 67 -10.80 14.54 6.27
C ASP A 67 -9.65 13.52 6.17
N ALA A 68 -9.60 12.54 7.11
CA ALA A 68 -8.62 11.46 7.14
C ALA A 68 -9.16 10.23 7.86
N VAL A 69 -8.55 9.09 7.57
CA VAL A 69 -8.77 7.83 8.29
C VAL A 69 -7.46 7.35 8.91
N LEU A 70 -7.46 7.14 10.21
CA LEU A 70 -6.36 6.51 10.95
C LEU A 70 -6.69 5.03 11.18
N LEU A 71 -5.97 4.17 10.48
CA LEU A 71 -6.17 2.72 10.52
C LEU A 71 -5.10 2.05 11.39
N GLY A 72 -5.52 1.16 12.28
CA GLY A 72 -4.65 0.30 13.07
C GLY A 72 -4.28 -0.99 12.34
N ALA A 73 -4.82 -2.13 12.78
CA ALA A 73 -4.53 -3.42 12.18
C ALA A 73 -5.83 -4.17 11.84
N VAL A 74 -5.82 -4.97 10.78
CA VAL A 74 -6.98 -5.74 10.35
C VAL A 74 -6.56 -7.18 10.09
N GLY A 75 -7.37 -8.13 10.56
CA GLY A 75 -7.13 -9.53 10.39
C GLY A 75 -6.53 -10.20 11.62
N GLY A 76 -6.19 -11.47 11.47
CA GLY A 76 -5.65 -12.29 12.53
C GLY A 76 -4.85 -13.47 11.99
N ASN A 77 -4.45 -14.38 12.84
CA ASN A 77 -3.71 -15.56 12.44
C ASN A 77 -4.62 -16.51 11.61
N VAL A 78 -4.28 -16.69 10.34
CA VAL A 78 -5.05 -17.45 9.36
C VAL A 78 -5.33 -18.91 9.81
N GLY A 79 -4.47 -19.48 10.61
CA GLY A 79 -4.64 -20.87 11.10
C GLY A 79 -5.55 -21.01 12.34
N ASN A 80 -5.82 -19.93 13.06
CA ASN A 80 -6.44 -20.01 14.40
C ASN A 80 -7.62 -19.04 14.61
N SER A 81 -8.11 -18.37 13.59
CA SER A 81 -9.21 -17.43 13.73
C SER A 81 -10.45 -17.90 12.98
N ARG A 82 -11.60 -17.92 13.68
CA ARG A 82 -12.93 -18.24 13.12
C ARG A 82 -13.34 -17.39 11.92
N TRP A 83 -12.74 -16.21 11.75
CA TRP A 83 -13.06 -15.33 10.64
C TRP A 83 -12.66 -15.91 9.28
N TYR A 84 -11.70 -16.84 9.25
CA TYR A 84 -11.21 -17.47 8.01
C TYR A 84 -12.00 -18.71 7.60
N ASP A 85 -12.94 -19.19 8.45
CA ASP A 85 -13.91 -20.21 8.10
C ASP A 85 -15.04 -19.66 7.18
N ALA A 86 -15.19 -18.32 7.16
CA ALA A 86 -16.17 -17.64 6.33
C ALA A 86 -15.75 -17.56 4.85
N ALA A 87 -16.72 -17.30 3.97
CA ALA A 87 -16.48 -17.02 2.57
C ALA A 87 -15.47 -15.85 2.40
N PRO A 88 -14.63 -15.85 1.35
CA PRO A 88 -13.57 -14.84 1.19
C PRO A 88 -14.04 -13.38 1.26
N ASN A 89 -15.26 -13.09 0.78
CA ASN A 89 -15.85 -11.74 0.83
C ASN A 89 -16.34 -11.32 2.23
N LEU A 90 -16.33 -12.22 3.19
CA LEU A 90 -16.70 -11.98 4.59
C LEU A 90 -15.50 -12.07 5.53
N ARG A 91 -14.28 -12.19 5.01
CA ARG A 91 -13.05 -12.18 5.81
C ARG A 91 -12.62 -10.75 6.15
N PRO A 92 -11.82 -10.54 7.19
CA PRO A 92 -11.35 -9.21 7.60
C PRO A 92 -10.72 -8.37 6.47
N GLU A 93 -9.91 -9.01 5.62
CA GLU A 93 -9.22 -8.38 4.48
C GLU A 93 -10.20 -7.82 3.44
N ALA A 94 -11.39 -8.40 3.32
CA ALA A 94 -12.43 -7.87 2.42
C ALA A 94 -12.90 -6.47 2.87
N GLY A 95 -12.91 -6.19 4.19
CA GLY A 95 -13.16 -4.84 4.73
C GLY A 95 -12.09 -3.85 4.31
N LEU A 96 -10.81 -4.25 4.38
CA LEU A 96 -9.69 -3.42 3.96
C LEU A 96 -9.73 -3.10 2.45
N LEU A 97 -10.03 -4.08 1.61
CA LEU A 97 -10.19 -3.84 0.17
C LEU A 97 -11.41 -2.95 -0.12
N ALA A 98 -12.52 -3.16 0.60
CA ALA A 98 -13.74 -2.37 0.44
C ALA A 98 -13.54 -0.89 0.79
N ILE A 99 -12.86 -0.58 1.90
CA ILE A 99 -12.60 0.83 2.28
C ILE A 99 -11.63 1.49 1.30
N ARG A 100 -10.57 0.81 0.87
CA ARG A 100 -9.63 1.33 -0.15
C ARG A 100 -10.35 1.71 -1.44
N LYS A 101 -11.19 0.82 -1.93
CA LYS A 101 -12.00 1.06 -3.13
C LYS A 101 -13.06 2.15 -2.88
N GLY A 102 -13.75 2.09 -1.76
CA GLY A 102 -14.82 3.01 -1.39
C GLY A 102 -14.37 4.45 -1.22
N LEU A 103 -13.15 4.67 -0.75
CA LEU A 103 -12.52 5.98 -0.60
C LEU A 103 -11.62 6.35 -1.80
N ASN A 104 -11.52 5.50 -2.81
CA ASN A 104 -10.62 5.67 -3.96
C ASN A 104 -9.15 5.93 -3.56
N LEU A 105 -8.64 5.17 -2.61
CA LEU A 105 -7.27 5.28 -2.10
C LEU A 105 -6.31 4.53 -3.04
N PHE A 106 -5.98 5.13 -4.17
CA PHE A 106 -5.24 4.49 -5.25
C PHE A 106 -3.73 4.51 -5.08
N ALA A 107 -3.19 5.44 -4.31
CA ALA A 107 -1.75 5.60 -4.12
C ALA A 107 -1.33 5.14 -2.72
N ASN A 108 -0.64 4.02 -2.62
CA ASN A 108 0.00 3.57 -1.39
C ASN A 108 1.45 4.04 -1.39
N ILE A 109 1.78 4.92 -0.45
CA ILE A 109 3.11 5.52 -0.31
C ILE A 109 3.84 4.77 0.79
N ARG A 110 4.89 4.04 0.44
CA ARG A 110 5.68 3.18 1.33
C ARG A 110 7.13 3.68 1.40
N PRO A 111 7.46 4.57 2.35
CA PRO A 111 8.84 4.99 2.56
C PRO A 111 9.63 3.85 3.23
N ALA A 112 10.89 3.69 2.80
CA ALA A 112 11.88 2.86 3.45
C ALA A 112 13.15 3.73 3.64
N TYR A 113 13.41 4.06 4.89
CA TYR A 113 14.49 4.95 5.29
C TYR A 113 15.34 4.28 6.36
N LEU A 114 16.62 4.08 6.08
CA LEU A 114 17.56 3.57 7.07
C LEU A 114 18.08 4.72 7.92
N TYR A 115 17.62 4.81 9.17
CA TYR A 115 18.15 5.75 10.15
C TYR A 115 19.56 5.37 10.54
N HIS A 116 20.46 6.35 10.57
CA HIS A 116 21.86 6.14 10.94
C HIS A 116 22.00 5.44 12.31
N GLU A 117 21.15 5.79 13.26
CA GLU A 117 21.11 5.21 14.61
C GLU A 117 20.67 3.74 14.62
N LEU A 118 20.01 3.29 13.57
CA LEU A 118 19.53 1.91 13.42
C LEU A 118 20.35 1.09 12.41
N ALA A 119 21.41 1.66 11.85
CA ALA A 119 22.22 0.98 10.82
C ALA A 119 22.81 -0.37 11.29
N ASP A 120 23.08 -0.53 12.58
CA ASP A 120 23.57 -1.80 13.12
C ASP A 120 22.46 -2.89 13.23
N ALA A 121 21.18 -2.49 13.15
CA ALA A 121 20.04 -3.44 13.11
C ALA A 121 19.74 -3.90 11.68
N CYS A 122 20.21 -3.18 10.66
CA CYS A 122 20.05 -3.55 9.27
C CYS A 122 20.71 -4.91 8.97
N PRO A 123 20.01 -5.86 8.32
CA PRO A 123 20.57 -7.17 8.02
C PRO A 123 21.61 -7.15 6.88
N LEU A 124 21.71 -6.04 6.15
CA LEU A 124 22.67 -5.91 5.06
C LEU A 124 24.08 -5.56 5.57
N LYS A 125 25.07 -5.94 4.77
CA LYS A 125 26.48 -5.60 5.07
C LYS A 125 26.69 -4.08 4.98
N LYS A 126 27.61 -3.55 5.80
CA LYS A 126 27.96 -2.11 5.84
C LYS A 126 28.40 -1.57 4.47
N GLU A 127 29.09 -2.38 3.67
CA GLU A 127 29.53 -2.00 2.32
C GLU A 127 28.36 -1.83 1.34
N ILE A 128 27.21 -2.46 1.61
CA ILE A 128 25.99 -2.34 0.79
C ILE A 128 25.17 -1.13 1.20
N ILE A 129 25.03 -0.90 2.49
CA ILE A 129 24.24 0.23 3.00
C ILE A 129 24.95 1.59 2.87
N GLY A 130 26.29 1.60 2.80
CA GLY A 130 27.07 2.83 2.73
C GLY A 130 26.70 3.83 3.83
N ASP A 131 26.35 5.05 3.41
CA ASP A 131 25.88 6.13 4.32
C ASP A 131 24.37 6.02 4.63
N GLY A 132 23.73 4.90 4.28
CA GLY A 132 22.29 4.69 4.40
C GLY A 132 21.55 4.88 3.08
N PHE A 133 20.24 4.68 3.12
CA PHE A 133 19.38 4.88 1.95
C PHE A 133 18.02 5.44 2.36
N ASP A 134 17.39 6.12 1.41
CA ASP A 134 16.07 6.73 1.51
C ASP A 134 15.34 6.51 0.19
N LEU A 135 14.37 5.61 0.18
CA LEU A 135 13.56 5.33 -0.99
C LEU A 135 12.07 5.33 -0.65
N VAL A 136 11.24 5.52 -1.65
CA VAL A 136 9.78 5.40 -1.50
C VAL A 136 9.20 4.52 -2.60
N ILE A 137 8.38 3.55 -2.20
CA ILE A 137 7.64 2.72 -3.16
C ILE A 137 6.23 3.30 -3.33
N MET A 138 5.92 3.67 -4.55
CA MET A 138 4.61 4.16 -5.00
C MET A 138 3.85 3.00 -5.61
N ARG A 139 3.01 2.37 -4.79
CA ARG A 139 2.20 1.21 -5.17
C ARG A 139 0.82 1.66 -5.64
N GLU A 140 0.40 1.29 -6.85
CA GLU A 140 -1.02 1.37 -7.22
C GLU A 140 -1.81 0.41 -6.32
N LEU A 141 -2.93 0.86 -5.74
CA LEU A 141 -3.55 0.14 -4.62
C LEU A 141 -4.98 -0.36 -4.91
N THR A 142 -5.61 0.04 -6.01
CA THR A 142 -7.04 -0.23 -6.26
C THR A 142 -7.33 -0.98 -7.57
N GLY A 143 -6.28 -1.39 -8.27
CA GLY A 143 -6.35 -2.22 -9.46
C GLY A 143 -5.63 -3.56 -9.31
N GLY A 144 -5.43 -4.24 -10.42
CA GLY A 144 -4.62 -5.44 -10.55
C GLY A 144 -5.26 -6.70 -9.98
N LEU A 145 -4.41 -7.64 -9.60
CA LEU A 145 -4.80 -8.99 -9.21
C LEU A 145 -5.74 -9.03 -7.99
N TYR A 146 -5.57 -8.12 -7.03
CA TYR A 146 -6.37 -8.12 -5.80
C TYR A 146 -7.81 -7.64 -6.00
N PHE A 147 -8.10 -6.97 -7.12
CA PHE A 147 -9.42 -6.44 -7.46
C PHE A 147 -10.03 -7.08 -8.72
N GLY A 148 -9.29 -7.97 -9.38
CA GLY A 148 -9.74 -8.70 -10.54
C GLY A 148 -10.78 -9.79 -10.24
N GLU A 149 -11.39 -10.28 -11.28
CA GLU A 149 -12.29 -11.42 -11.18
C GLU A 149 -11.52 -12.67 -10.74
N ARG A 150 -12.14 -13.43 -9.84
CA ARG A 150 -11.58 -14.68 -9.33
C ARG A 150 -12.64 -15.73 -9.17
N HIS A 151 -12.30 -16.97 -9.51
CA HIS A 151 -13.18 -18.11 -9.31
C HIS A 151 -12.39 -19.41 -9.21
N THR A 152 -12.97 -20.37 -8.49
CA THR A 152 -12.53 -21.76 -8.50
C THR A 152 -13.65 -22.63 -9.03
N LYS A 153 -13.39 -23.45 -10.04
CA LYS A 153 -14.34 -24.36 -10.66
C LYS A 153 -13.72 -25.72 -10.92
N GLU A 154 -14.55 -26.72 -11.05
CA GLU A 154 -14.13 -28.03 -11.53
C GLU A 154 -14.16 -28.07 -13.06
N VAL A 155 -13.05 -28.50 -13.67
CA VAL A 155 -12.89 -28.70 -15.11
C VAL A 155 -12.29 -30.09 -15.30
N ASP A 156 -12.98 -30.96 -16.04
CA ASP A 156 -12.54 -32.35 -16.28
C ASP A 156 -12.19 -33.10 -14.99
N SER A 157 -13.02 -32.93 -13.93
CA SER A 157 -12.84 -33.53 -12.60
C SER A 157 -11.59 -33.07 -11.85
N VAL A 158 -11.02 -31.91 -12.24
CA VAL A 158 -9.88 -31.27 -11.57
C VAL A 158 -10.27 -29.87 -11.16
N LEU A 159 -9.93 -29.48 -9.92
CA LEU A 159 -10.14 -28.10 -9.45
C LEU A 159 -9.16 -27.15 -10.13
N GLN A 160 -9.71 -26.09 -10.73
CA GLN A 160 -8.97 -25.00 -11.37
C GLN A 160 -9.34 -23.68 -10.71
N ALA A 161 -8.35 -22.94 -10.21
CA ALA A 161 -8.50 -21.58 -9.70
C ALA A 161 -7.97 -20.57 -10.70
N THR A 162 -8.68 -19.44 -10.84
CA THR A 162 -8.31 -18.35 -11.73
C THR A 162 -8.40 -17.02 -10.98
N ASP A 163 -7.35 -16.22 -11.09
CA ASP A 163 -7.32 -14.82 -10.68
C ASP A 163 -6.92 -13.97 -11.89
N THR A 164 -7.66 -12.89 -12.14
CA THR A 164 -7.46 -12.03 -13.31
C THR A 164 -6.74 -10.74 -12.92
N LEU A 165 -5.62 -10.47 -13.58
CA LEU A 165 -4.88 -9.22 -13.44
C LEU A 165 -5.31 -8.25 -14.53
N THR A 166 -5.90 -7.11 -14.14
CA THR A 166 -6.39 -6.09 -15.07
C THR A 166 -5.98 -4.70 -14.60
N TYR A 167 -5.48 -3.90 -15.54
CA TYR A 167 -5.22 -2.47 -15.39
C TYR A 167 -5.72 -1.70 -16.60
N ASN A 168 -6.18 -0.46 -16.37
CA ASN A 168 -6.49 0.50 -17.43
C ASN A 168 -5.54 1.71 -17.38
N GLU A 169 -5.52 2.47 -18.47
CA GLU A 169 -4.63 3.63 -18.59
C GLU A 169 -4.84 4.70 -17.50
N ASN A 170 -6.07 4.90 -17.03
CA ASN A 170 -6.38 5.91 -16.01
C ASN A 170 -5.81 5.51 -14.64
N GLU A 171 -5.87 4.23 -14.29
CA GLU A 171 -5.29 3.71 -13.05
C GLU A 171 -3.77 3.88 -13.04
N ILE A 172 -3.13 3.57 -14.16
CA ILE A 172 -1.69 3.72 -14.31
C ILE A 172 -1.29 5.21 -14.32
N ARG A 173 -1.99 6.05 -15.08
CA ARG A 173 -1.66 7.47 -15.20
C ARG A 173 -1.74 8.20 -13.86
N ARG A 174 -2.79 7.97 -13.07
CA ARG A 174 -2.96 8.64 -11.77
C ARG A 174 -1.84 8.31 -10.77
N ILE A 175 -1.37 7.07 -10.74
CA ILE A 175 -0.26 6.69 -9.84
C ILE A 175 1.07 7.18 -10.39
N ALA A 176 1.29 7.15 -11.70
CA ALA A 176 2.48 7.69 -12.35
C ALA A 176 2.64 9.19 -12.04
N VAL A 177 1.61 10.00 -12.27
CA VAL A 177 1.63 11.44 -11.92
C VAL A 177 2.05 11.65 -10.46
N LYS A 178 1.51 10.88 -9.51
CA LYS A 178 1.89 10.99 -8.10
C LYS A 178 3.34 10.59 -7.84
N ALA A 179 3.84 9.58 -8.53
CA ALA A 179 5.24 9.16 -8.41
C ALA A 179 6.20 10.25 -8.90
N PHE A 180 5.93 10.87 -10.06
CA PHE A 180 6.72 11.97 -10.58
C PHE A 180 6.62 13.24 -9.71
N ASP A 181 5.44 13.58 -9.18
CA ASP A 181 5.25 14.69 -8.24
C ASP A 181 6.07 14.51 -6.96
N ILE A 182 6.18 13.29 -6.47
CA ILE A 182 7.01 12.96 -5.30
C ILE A 182 8.48 13.01 -5.66
N ALA A 183 8.89 12.48 -6.81
CA ALA A 183 10.27 12.49 -7.26
C ALA A 183 10.82 13.93 -7.38
N ARG A 184 10.03 14.90 -7.88
CA ARG A 184 10.39 16.34 -7.90
C ARG A 184 10.69 16.94 -6.53
N LYS A 185 10.17 16.36 -5.46
CA LYS A 185 10.43 16.79 -4.07
C LYS A 185 11.57 16.01 -3.42
N ARG A 186 12.20 15.11 -4.19
CA ARG A 186 13.28 14.22 -3.75
C ARG A 186 14.49 14.35 -4.70
N ARG A 187 14.99 13.23 -5.23
CA ARG A 187 16.21 13.21 -6.07
C ARG A 187 15.93 13.20 -7.58
N ASN A 188 14.69 13.51 -7.98
CA ASN A 188 14.26 13.55 -9.38
C ASN A 188 14.50 12.24 -10.15
N HIS A 189 14.29 11.08 -9.53
CA HIS A 189 14.50 9.81 -10.16
C HIS A 189 13.34 8.85 -9.89
N VAL A 190 12.72 8.35 -10.96
CA VAL A 190 11.67 7.32 -10.93
C VAL A 190 12.17 6.04 -11.58
N ILE A 191 12.08 4.93 -10.87
CA ILE A 191 12.28 3.59 -11.42
C ILE A 191 10.91 2.92 -11.52
N SER A 192 10.42 2.76 -12.75
CA SER A 192 9.18 2.04 -13.04
C SER A 192 9.45 0.54 -13.06
N VAL A 193 8.83 -0.18 -12.14
CA VAL A 193 9.04 -1.62 -11.92
C VAL A 193 7.86 -2.43 -12.42
N ASP A 194 8.14 -3.40 -13.29
CA ASP A 194 7.14 -4.16 -14.02
C ASP A 194 7.61 -5.58 -14.39
N LYS A 195 6.78 -6.33 -15.10
CA LYS A 195 7.12 -7.62 -15.75
C LYS A 195 6.83 -7.58 -17.25
N ALA A 196 7.22 -6.51 -17.94
CA ALA A 196 6.88 -6.22 -19.34
C ALA A 196 7.40 -7.27 -20.34
N ASN A 197 8.43 -8.04 -19.97
CA ASN A 197 8.90 -9.17 -20.77
C ASN A 197 7.87 -10.31 -20.89
N VAL A 198 6.86 -10.36 -19.99
CA VAL A 198 5.85 -11.43 -19.95
C VAL A 198 4.42 -10.88 -20.03
N LEU A 199 4.08 -9.84 -19.24
CA LEU A 199 2.69 -9.42 -18.99
C LEU A 199 2.28 -8.24 -19.88
N ASP A 200 1.08 -8.32 -20.48
CA ASP A 200 0.47 -7.22 -21.24
C ASP A 200 0.14 -6.01 -20.35
N SER A 201 -0.35 -6.25 -19.12
CA SER A 201 -0.61 -5.18 -18.15
C SER A 201 0.65 -4.39 -17.81
N SER A 202 1.80 -5.05 -17.70
CA SER A 202 3.10 -4.42 -17.46
C SER A 202 3.59 -3.64 -18.69
N ARG A 203 3.35 -4.14 -19.90
CA ARG A 203 3.65 -3.38 -21.15
C ARG A 203 2.81 -2.12 -21.25
N LEU A 204 1.52 -2.19 -20.85
CA LEU A 204 0.66 -1.01 -20.79
C LEU A 204 1.14 -0.03 -19.71
N LEU A 205 1.54 -0.53 -18.52
CA LEU A 205 2.10 0.30 -17.45
C LEU A 205 3.31 1.08 -17.97
N ARG A 206 4.27 0.41 -18.60
CA ARG A 206 5.47 1.05 -19.14
C ARG A 206 5.13 2.13 -20.15
N LYS A 207 4.28 1.83 -21.15
CA LYS A 207 3.81 2.78 -22.15
C LYS A 207 3.18 4.05 -21.55
N VAL A 208 2.31 3.89 -20.58
CA VAL A 208 1.62 5.04 -19.96
C VAL A 208 2.56 5.84 -19.07
N VAL A 209 3.48 5.19 -18.37
CA VAL A 209 4.50 5.87 -17.56
C VAL A 209 5.44 6.70 -18.45
N GLU A 210 5.84 6.18 -19.61
CA GLU A 210 6.63 6.93 -20.60
C GLU A 210 5.90 8.18 -21.09
N GLN A 211 4.59 8.07 -21.38
CA GLN A 211 3.77 9.23 -21.76
C GLN A 211 3.68 10.28 -20.65
N VAL A 212 3.54 9.86 -19.40
CA VAL A 212 3.51 10.79 -18.25
C VAL A 212 4.87 11.47 -18.08
N ALA A 213 5.97 10.76 -18.31
CA ALA A 213 7.32 11.30 -18.17
C ALA A 213 7.60 12.47 -19.13
N GLU A 214 6.89 12.57 -20.26
CA GLU A 214 7.00 13.71 -21.20
C GLU A 214 6.66 15.06 -20.51
N ASP A 215 5.76 15.05 -19.50
CA ASP A 215 5.39 16.23 -18.71
C ASP A 215 6.39 16.52 -17.57
N TYR A 216 7.38 15.65 -17.38
CA TYR A 216 8.36 15.72 -16.29
C TYR A 216 9.82 15.62 -16.80
N PRO A 217 10.26 16.51 -17.71
CA PRO A 217 11.59 16.43 -18.34
C PRO A 217 12.76 16.60 -17.35
N ASP A 218 12.48 17.07 -16.15
CA ASP A 218 13.41 17.27 -15.04
C ASP A 218 13.57 16.00 -14.16
N VAL A 219 12.76 14.96 -14.40
CA VAL A 219 12.80 13.70 -13.64
C VAL A 219 13.36 12.59 -14.52
N LYS A 220 14.41 11.93 -14.06
CA LYS A 220 14.96 10.76 -14.73
C LYS A 220 13.99 9.58 -14.59
N LEU A 221 13.62 8.93 -15.70
CA LEU A 221 12.87 7.69 -15.72
C LEU A 221 13.76 6.53 -16.14
N GLU A 222 13.71 5.46 -15.38
CA GLU A 222 14.29 4.15 -15.74
C GLU A 222 13.24 3.05 -15.58
N HIS A 223 13.41 1.94 -16.30
CA HIS A 223 12.57 0.76 -16.18
C HIS A 223 13.37 -0.41 -15.63
N MET A 224 12.77 -1.16 -14.73
CA MET A 224 13.40 -2.36 -14.16
C MET A 224 12.38 -3.50 -14.09
N LEU A 225 12.81 -4.73 -14.40
CA LEU A 225 11.96 -5.89 -14.16
C LEU A 225 11.88 -6.17 -12.65
N VAL A 226 10.72 -6.61 -12.18
CA VAL A 226 10.44 -6.80 -10.76
C VAL A 226 11.39 -7.77 -10.07
N ASP A 227 11.75 -8.85 -10.74
CA ASP A 227 12.74 -9.82 -10.23
C ASP A 227 14.13 -9.20 -10.06
N ASN A 228 14.55 -8.35 -10.99
CA ASN A 228 15.79 -7.60 -10.83
C ASN A 228 15.67 -6.54 -9.72
N CYS A 229 14.52 -5.86 -9.60
CA CYS A 229 14.30 -4.88 -8.53
C CYS A 229 14.45 -5.52 -7.14
N ALA A 230 13.85 -6.69 -6.92
CA ALA A 230 14.00 -7.44 -5.67
C ALA A 230 15.48 -7.76 -5.36
N MET A 231 16.23 -8.23 -6.34
CA MET A 231 17.68 -8.44 -6.15
C MET A 231 18.43 -7.14 -5.84
N GLN A 232 18.10 -6.05 -6.53
CA GLN A 232 18.79 -4.77 -6.37
C GLN A 232 18.45 -4.06 -5.05
N LEU A 233 17.27 -4.26 -4.49
CA LEU A 233 16.93 -3.76 -3.14
C LEU A 233 17.90 -4.30 -2.08
N VAL A 234 18.31 -5.56 -2.21
CA VAL A 234 19.25 -6.19 -1.29
C VAL A 234 20.72 -5.88 -1.62
N MET A 235 21.05 -5.70 -2.92
CA MET A 235 22.43 -5.53 -3.36
C MET A 235 22.89 -4.08 -3.42
N ASN A 236 21.99 -3.15 -3.73
CA ASN A 236 22.30 -1.73 -3.90
C ASN A 236 21.06 -0.84 -3.65
N PRO A 237 20.51 -0.82 -2.41
CA PRO A 237 19.29 -0.05 -2.10
C PRO A 237 19.46 1.46 -2.32
N GLY A 238 20.66 2.00 -2.19
CA GLY A 238 20.94 3.43 -2.37
C GLY A 238 20.69 3.98 -3.77
N GLN A 239 20.56 3.12 -4.80
CA GLN A 239 20.23 3.56 -6.15
C GLN A 239 18.78 4.00 -6.33
N PHE A 240 17.88 3.55 -5.45
CA PHE A 240 16.45 3.84 -5.56
C PHE A 240 16.08 5.16 -4.90
N ASP A 241 15.28 5.97 -5.58
CA ASP A 241 14.63 7.17 -5.05
C ASP A 241 13.12 6.93 -4.97
N VAL A 242 12.43 6.92 -6.12
CA VAL A 242 11.01 6.59 -6.20
C VAL A 242 10.84 5.34 -7.06
N VAL A 243 10.30 4.29 -6.47
CA VAL A 243 9.91 3.05 -7.16
C VAL A 243 8.43 3.11 -7.47
N LEU A 244 8.06 3.13 -8.74
CA LEU A 244 6.67 3.10 -9.19
C LEU A 244 6.31 1.69 -9.65
N THR A 245 5.23 1.11 -9.12
CA THR A 245 4.83 -0.24 -9.50
C THR A 245 3.34 -0.52 -9.30
N GLU A 246 2.89 -1.64 -9.82
CA GLU A 246 1.55 -2.17 -9.68
C GLU A 246 1.29 -2.75 -8.27
N ASN A 247 0.06 -3.19 -8.02
CA ASN A 247 -0.42 -3.55 -6.69
C ASN A 247 0.35 -4.71 -6.05
N MET A 248 0.40 -5.87 -6.70
CA MET A 248 1.02 -7.06 -6.13
C MET A 248 2.54 -6.93 -6.00
N PHE A 249 3.21 -6.39 -7.01
CA PHE A 249 4.66 -6.18 -6.94
C PHE A 249 5.01 -5.14 -5.88
N GLY A 250 4.20 -4.08 -5.77
CA GLY A 250 4.38 -3.06 -4.74
C GLY A 250 4.17 -3.58 -3.32
N ASP A 251 3.29 -4.57 -3.13
CA ASP A 251 3.11 -5.26 -1.85
C ASP A 251 4.40 -5.99 -1.44
N ILE A 252 4.89 -6.84 -2.33
CA ILE A 252 6.08 -7.67 -2.07
C ILE A 252 7.33 -6.80 -1.88
N LEU A 253 7.59 -5.87 -2.79
CA LEU A 253 8.79 -5.02 -2.76
C LEU A 253 8.80 -4.07 -1.56
N SER A 254 7.63 -3.57 -1.12
CA SER A 254 7.59 -2.69 0.06
C SER A 254 7.85 -3.44 1.36
N ASP A 255 7.44 -4.70 1.45
CA ASP A 255 7.73 -5.53 2.61
C ASP A 255 9.22 -5.94 2.63
N GLU A 256 9.79 -6.26 1.46
CA GLU A 256 11.24 -6.49 1.32
C GLU A 256 12.03 -5.23 1.72
N ALA A 257 11.64 -4.05 1.21
CA ALA A 257 12.29 -2.80 1.55
C ALA A 257 12.18 -2.44 3.03
N SER A 258 11.10 -2.81 3.71
CA SER A 258 10.94 -2.57 5.14
C SER A 258 11.85 -3.44 5.99
N MET A 259 12.25 -4.61 5.50
CA MET A 259 13.12 -5.53 6.24
C MET A 259 14.59 -5.18 6.17
N ILE A 260 14.98 -4.27 5.29
CA ILE A 260 16.36 -3.81 5.15
C ILE A 260 16.62 -2.45 5.81
N THR A 261 15.59 -1.89 6.49
CA THR A 261 15.68 -0.60 7.22
C THR A 261 15.85 -0.78 8.72
#